data_71893d9c6800ab0289b58f964918109a
#
_entry.id   71893d9c6800ab0289b58f964918109a
#
_cell.length_a   1.000
_cell.length_b   1.000
_cell.length_c   1.000
_cell.angle_alpha   90.00
_cell.angle_beta   90.00
_cell.angle_gamma   90.00
#
_symmetry.space_group_name_H-M   'P 1'
#
loop_
_entity.id
_entity.type
_entity.pdbx_description
1 polymer ?
#
loop_
_entity_poly.entity_id
_entity_poly.type
_entity_poly.pdbx_seq_one_letter_code
_entity_poly.pdbx_strand_id
1 'polypeptide(L)'
;MLLIHQAINAIGELVLALTIPFLWWLIVTRRQVHFGRWLGFFLPPVQRTWLTTVIVVLFTLLLAIPPPLIVDHGILATFVFNHRGFAGIPAALVYVIVGTSLPEEIFFRGFLLKRLQDRFGFLPANLTQAICFGAVHGLLLAGAGNWLVTLIIVLIEMVIGYCLGWLNERRSGGSLYTSWGIHALLNTVSALIALFT
;
A
#
# COMPACT_ATOMS: atom_id res chain seq x y z
N MET A 1 2.96 -24.18 -8.32
CA MET A 1 3.13 -24.12 -6.85
C MET A 1 3.19 -22.66 -6.34
N LEU A 2 4.14 -21.82 -6.79
CA LEU A 2 4.32 -20.44 -6.30
C LEU A 2 3.04 -19.58 -6.42
N LEU A 3 2.36 -19.59 -7.57
CA LEU A 3 1.12 -18.83 -7.78
C LEU A 3 0.03 -19.20 -6.76
N ILE A 4 -0.17 -20.48 -6.52
CA ILE A 4 -1.16 -20.97 -5.54
C ILE A 4 -0.79 -20.49 -4.12
N HIS A 5 0.48 -20.54 -3.77
CA HIS A 5 0.98 -20.05 -2.49
C HIS A 5 0.70 -18.56 -2.31
N GLN A 6 1.00 -17.75 -3.33
CA GLN A 6 0.73 -16.31 -3.28
C GLN A 6 -0.77 -15.99 -3.23
N ALA A 7 -1.61 -16.78 -3.91
CA ALA A 7 -3.07 -16.61 -3.83
C ALA A 7 -3.63 -16.92 -2.42
N ILE A 8 -3.12 -17.98 -1.77
CA ILE A 8 -3.52 -18.32 -0.40
C ILE A 8 -3.06 -17.23 0.59
N ASN A 9 -1.81 -16.75 0.46
CA ASN A 9 -1.30 -15.68 1.30
C ASN A 9 -2.12 -14.39 1.10
N ALA A 10 -2.45 -14.03 -0.15
CA ALA A 10 -3.25 -12.85 -0.45
C ALA A 10 -4.65 -12.91 0.20
N ILE A 11 -5.28 -14.09 0.23
CA ILE A 11 -6.55 -14.27 0.93
C ILE A 11 -6.36 -14.05 2.45
N GLY A 12 -5.29 -14.59 3.03
CA GLY A 12 -4.97 -14.40 4.44
C GLY A 12 -4.77 -12.93 4.81
N GLU A 13 -3.97 -12.21 4.02
CA GLU A 13 -3.71 -10.77 4.21
C GLU A 13 -4.99 -9.93 4.07
N LEU A 14 -5.84 -10.24 3.09
CA LEU A 14 -7.14 -9.58 2.93
C LEU A 14 -8.06 -9.81 4.12
N VAL A 15 -8.14 -11.04 4.63
CA VAL A 15 -8.95 -11.35 5.82
C VAL A 15 -8.46 -10.55 7.02
N LEU A 16 -7.15 -10.52 7.25
CA LEU A 16 -6.56 -9.75 8.34
C LEU A 16 -6.85 -8.25 8.20
N ALA A 17 -6.59 -7.68 7.02
CA ALA A 17 -6.81 -6.25 6.76
C ALA A 17 -8.28 -5.84 6.85
N LEU A 18 -9.20 -6.72 6.50
CA LEU A 18 -10.65 -6.45 6.55
C LEU A 18 -11.25 -6.66 7.94
N THR A 19 -10.64 -7.44 8.82
CA THR A 19 -11.23 -7.83 10.11
C THR A 19 -11.58 -6.61 10.97
N ILE A 20 -10.61 -5.73 11.25
CA ILE A 20 -10.86 -4.54 12.08
C ILE A 20 -11.82 -3.56 11.41
N PRO A 21 -11.65 -3.18 10.12
CA PRO A 21 -12.60 -2.33 9.42
C PRO A 21 -14.03 -2.88 9.39
N PHE A 22 -14.18 -4.19 9.17
CA PHE A 22 -15.49 -4.83 9.12
C PHE A 22 -16.21 -4.82 10.47
N LEU A 23 -15.50 -5.18 11.54
CA LEU A 23 -16.05 -5.14 12.91
C LEU A 23 -16.40 -3.70 13.31
N TRP A 24 -15.54 -2.74 13.00
CA TRP A 24 -15.82 -1.33 13.26
C TRP A 24 -17.07 -0.85 12.51
N TRP A 25 -17.16 -1.13 11.21
CA TRP A 25 -18.32 -0.76 10.40
C TRP A 25 -19.61 -1.40 10.95
N LEU A 26 -19.54 -2.67 11.36
CA LEU A 26 -20.69 -3.41 11.88
C LEU A 26 -21.22 -2.80 13.19
N ILE A 27 -20.32 -2.37 14.08
CA ILE A 27 -20.65 -1.89 15.43
C ILE A 27 -20.98 -0.38 15.41
N VAL A 28 -20.12 0.42 14.78
CA VAL A 28 -20.19 1.89 14.87
C VAL A 28 -21.11 2.48 13.82
N THR A 29 -21.00 2.03 12.58
CA THR A 29 -21.78 2.57 11.44
C THR A 29 -23.20 1.98 11.42
N ARG A 30 -23.43 0.88 12.14
CA ARG A 30 -24.73 0.19 12.22
C ARG A 30 -25.34 -0.12 10.84
N ARG A 31 -24.50 -0.42 9.85
CA ARG A 31 -24.85 -0.75 8.46
C ARG A 31 -25.59 0.36 7.69
N GLN A 32 -25.51 1.60 8.13
CA GLN A 32 -26.16 2.74 7.44
C GLN A 32 -25.63 2.99 6.04
N VAL A 33 -24.37 2.60 5.78
CA VAL A 33 -23.69 2.73 4.48
C VAL A 33 -23.15 1.37 4.08
N HIS A 34 -23.23 1.02 2.80
CA HIS A 34 -22.65 -0.22 2.29
C HIS A 34 -21.13 -0.28 2.55
N PHE A 35 -20.65 -1.40 3.08
CA PHE A 35 -19.28 -1.57 3.57
C PHE A 35 -18.21 -1.19 2.53
N GLY A 36 -18.31 -1.68 1.31
CA GLY A 36 -17.37 -1.34 0.25
C GLY A 36 -17.30 0.16 -0.03
N ARG A 37 -18.47 0.82 -0.08
CA ARG A 37 -18.52 2.28 -0.26
C ARG A 37 -17.94 3.04 0.92
N TRP A 38 -18.17 2.54 2.13
CA TRP A 38 -17.63 3.11 3.36
C TRP A 38 -16.09 3.04 3.41
N LEU A 39 -15.47 1.99 2.85
CA LEU A 39 -14.03 1.88 2.67
C LEU A 39 -13.49 2.78 1.54
N GLY A 40 -14.29 3.09 0.52
CA GLY A 40 -13.85 3.85 -0.64
C GLY A 40 -13.85 3.07 -1.96
N PHE A 41 -14.48 1.90 -2.02
CA PHE A 41 -14.66 1.16 -3.27
C PHE A 41 -15.78 1.77 -4.11
N PHE A 42 -15.46 2.86 -4.79
CA PHE A 42 -16.30 3.54 -5.78
C PHE A 42 -15.41 4.24 -6.81
N LEU A 43 -15.93 4.46 -8.01
CA LEU A 43 -15.16 5.11 -9.07
C LEU A 43 -14.80 6.55 -8.67
N PRO A 44 -13.53 6.95 -8.85
CA PRO A 44 -13.11 8.31 -8.53
C PRO A 44 -13.83 9.32 -9.44
N PRO A 45 -14.14 10.53 -8.95
CA PRO A 45 -14.68 11.58 -9.78
C PRO A 45 -13.66 11.99 -10.84
N VAL A 46 -14.14 12.31 -12.04
CA VAL A 46 -13.28 12.85 -13.11
C VAL A 46 -12.73 14.20 -12.67
N GLN A 47 -11.42 14.28 -12.51
CA GLN A 47 -10.75 15.51 -12.06
C GLN A 47 -9.96 16.19 -13.18
N ARG A 48 -10.00 17.53 -13.18
CA ARG A 48 -9.25 18.38 -14.11
C ARG A 48 -7.74 18.43 -13.85
N THR A 49 -7.26 17.89 -12.73
CA THR A 49 -5.89 18.05 -12.25
C THR A 49 -5.03 16.79 -12.44
N TRP A 50 -5.13 16.17 -13.61
CA TRP A 50 -4.31 15.02 -13.97
C TRP A 50 -2.80 15.29 -13.84
N LEU A 51 -2.34 16.52 -14.10
CA LEU A 51 -0.91 16.87 -14.02
C LEU A 51 -0.35 16.68 -12.61
N THR A 52 -1.04 17.14 -11.58
CA THR A 52 -0.58 16.94 -10.19
C THR A 52 -0.55 15.47 -9.81
N THR A 53 -1.50 14.68 -10.28
CA THR A 53 -1.51 13.23 -10.08
C THR A 53 -0.30 12.60 -10.75
N VAL A 54 0.00 12.95 -12.00
CA VAL A 54 1.19 12.47 -12.72
C VAL A 54 2.48 12.84 -12.00
N ILE A 55 2.62 14.08 -11.54
CA ILE A 55 3.81 14.52 -10.79
C ILE A 55 4.00 13.68 -9.52
N VAL A 56 2.92 13.45 -8.75
CA VAL A 56 3.01 12.63 -7.53
C VAL A 56 3.34 11.17 -7.86
N VAL A 57 2.77 10.61 -8.92
CA VAL A 57 3.10 9.25 -9.39
C VAL A 57 4.57 9.15 -9.75
N LEU A 58 5.10 10.07 -10.57
CA LEU A 58 6.51 10.08 -10.95
C LEU A 58 7.43 10.24 -9.74
N PHE A 59 7.07 11.12 -8.81
CA PHE A 59 7.81 11.31 -7.57
C PHE A 59 7.84 10.05 -6.70
N THR A 60 6.69 9.40 -6.49
CA THR A 60 6.62 8.16 -5.70
C THR A 60 7.32 7.00 -6.40
N LEU A 61 7.24 6.90 -7.74
CA LEU A 61 8.02 5.92 -8.51
C LEU A 61 9.53 6.12 -8.31
N LEU A 62 10.00 7.36 -8.33
CA LEU A 62 11.41 7.67 -8.06
C LEU A 62 11.82 7.22 -6.66
N LEU A 63 10.97 7.40 -5.66
CA LEU A 63 11.22 6.95 -4.28
C LEU A 63 11.17 5.41 -4.12
N ALA A 64 10.43 4.70 -4.95
CA ALA A 64 10.30 3.25 -4.88
C ALA A 64 11.51 2.50 -5.46
N ILE A 65 12.41 3.17 -6.22
CA ILE A 65 13.59 2.55 -6.84
C ILE A 65 14.70 2.21 -5.82
N PRO A 66 15.09 3.10 -4.87
CA PRO A 66 16.22 2.83 -3.97
C PRO A 66 16.03 1.63 -3.04
N PRO A 67 14.86 1.37 -2.42
CA PRO A 67 14.70 0.27 -1.47
C PRO A 67 15.18 -1.09 -1.99
N PRO A 68 14.74 -1.58 -3.15
CA PRO A 68 15.20 -2.88 -3.65
C PRO A 68 16.68 -2.91 -4.06
N LEU A 69 17.35 -1.77 -4.16
CA LEU A 69 18.77 -1.68 -4.51
C LEU A 69 19.70 -1.59 -3.31
N ILE A 70 19.21 -1.11 -2.17
CA ILE A 70 20.03 -0.86 -0.97
C ILE A 70 19.77 -1.82 0.18
N VAL A 71 18.63 -2.52 0.17
CA VAL A 71 18.29 -3.56 1.16
C VAL A 71 18.83 -4.90 0.69
N ASP A 72 19.35 -5.69 1.63
CA ASP A 72 19.73 -7.07 1.32
C ASP A 72 18.53 -7.83 0.75
N HIS A 73 18.71 -8.40 -0.43
CA HIS A 73 17.64 -9.08 -1.15
C HIS A 73 16.99 -10.19 -0.32
N GLY A 74 17.76 -10.88 0.53
CA GLY A 74 17.25 -11.96 1.38
C GLY A 74 16.21 -11.53 2.43
N ILE A 75 16.12 -10.22 2.71
CA ILE A 75 15.22 -9.64 3.73
C ILE A 75 13.94 -9.10 3.08
N LEU A 76 14.00 -8.74 1.79
CA LEU A 76 12.84 -8.21 1.08
C LEU A 76 11.77 -9.29 0.89
N ALA A 77 10.51 -8.95 1.11
CA ALA A 77 9.40 -9.86 0.86
C ALA A 77 9.30 -10.30 -0.61
N THR A 78 9.88 -9.52 -1.54
CA THR A 78 10.00 -9.87 -2.97
C THR A 78 11.09 -10.90 -3.27
N PHE A 79 11.94 -11.27 -2.29
CA PHE A 79 13.01 -12.27 -2.46
C PHE A 79 12.51 -13.62 -3.01
N VAL A 80 11.29 -14.00 -2.66
CA VAL A 80 10.64 -15.23 -3.17
C VAL A 80 10.57 -15.28 -4.70
N PHE A 81 10.70 -14.13 -5.37
CA PHE A 81 10.67 -13.99 -6.83
C PHE A 81 12.05 -13.95 -7.48
N ASN A 82 13.16 -13.89 -6.69
CA ASN A 82 14.51 -13.77 -7.24
C ASN A 82 14.82 -14.88 -8.25
N HIS A 83 15.39 -14.46 -9.37
CA HIS A 83 15.79 -15.32 -10.50
C HIS A 83 14.66 -16.16 -11.13
N ARG A 84 13.37 -15.81 -10.89
CA ARG A 84 12.24 -16.52 -11.48
C ARG A 84 11.94 -16.10 -12.93
N GLY A 85 12.45 -14.95 -13.38
CA GLY A 85 12.22 -14.43 -14.71
C GLY A 85 10.73 -14.34 -15.08
N PHE A 86 10.42 -14.55 -16.34
CA PHE A 86 9.04 -14.47 -16.85
C PHE A 86 8.07 -15.46 -16.21
N ALA A 87 8.55 -16.63 -15.79
CA ALA A 87 7.69 -17.64 -15.13
C ALA A 87 7.17 -17.19 -13.76
N GLY A 88 7.85 -16.25 -13.08
CA GLY A 88 7.44 -15.68 -11.82
C GLY A 88 6.38 -14.59 -11.92
N ILE A 89 6.19 -13.96 -13.11
CA ILE A 89 5.31 -12.81 -13.28
C ILE A 89 3.88 -13.04 -12.76
N PRO A 90 3.16 -14.13 -13.08
CA PRO A 90 1.80 -14.29 -12.60
C PRO A 90 1.71 -14.32 -11.07
N ALA A 91 2.67 -14.96 -10.40
CA ALA A 91 2.70 -15.00 -8.94
C ALA A 91 3.06 -13.64 -8.33
N ALA A 92 4.00 -12.92 -8.94
CA ALA A 92 4.38 -11.57 -8.54
C ALA A 92 3.20 -10.59 -8.68
N LEU A 93 2.44 -10.64 -9.77
CA LEU A 93 1.25 -9.80 -9.95
C LEU A 93 0.18 -10.07 -8.90
N VAL A 94 -0.11 -11.33 -8.56
CA VAL A 94 -1.03 -11.67 -7.47
C VAL A 94 -0.53 -11.09 -6.15
N TYR A 95 0.76 -11.27 -5.86
CA TYR A 95 1.39 -10.75 -4.66
C TYR A 95 1.27 -9.22 -4.58
N VAL A 96 1.74 -8.48 -5.60
CA VAL A 96 1.80 -7.02 -5.53
C VAL A 96 0.42 -6.35 -5.57
N ILE A 97 -0.52 -6.87 -6.36
CA ILE A 97 -1.83 -6.23 -6.55
C ILE A 97 -2.78 -6.59 -5.42
N VAL A 98 -2.87 -7.88 -5.07
CA VAL A 98 -3.89 -8.41 -4.17
C VAL A 98 -3.31 -8.77 -2.80
N GLY A 99 -2.07 -9.26 -2.76
CA GLY A 99 -1.45 -9.75 -1.53
C GLY A 99 -0.89 -8.65 -0.63
N THR A 100 -0.40 -7.54 -1.20
CA THR A 100 0.17 -6.44 -0.38
C THR A 100 -0.59 -5.14 -0.58
N SER A 101 -0.62 -4.59 -1.81
CA SER A 101 -1.15 -3.25 -2.03
C SER A 101 -2.62 -3.12 -1.63
N LEU A 102 -3.47 -4.10 -1.95
CA LEU A 102 -4.90 -4.01 -1.63
C LEU A 102 -5.18 -4.07 -0.12
N PRO A 103 -4.64 -5.03 0.65
CA PRO A 103 -4.80 -5.07 2.11
C PRO A 103 -4.32 -3.79 2.80
N GLU A 104 -3.16 -3.28 2.39
CA GLU A 104 -2.59 -2.07 2.95
C GLU A 104 -3.44 -0.83 2.63
N GLU A 105 -3.92 -0.68 1.40
CA GLU A 105 -4.83 0.41 1.06
C GLU A 105 -6.16 0.33 1.81
N ILE A 106 -6.74 -0.86 1.96
CA ILE A 106 -7.95 -1.07 2.75
C ILE A 106 -7.74 -0.59 4.19
N PHE A 107 -6.63 -1.00 4.82
CA PHE A 107 -6.38 -0.68 6.20
C PHE A 107 -5.96 0.79 6.39
N PHE A 108 -4.95 1.26 5.65
CA PHE A 108 -4.40 2.60 5.87
C PHE A 108 -5.27 3.72 5.29
N ARG A 109 -5.78 3.58 4.06
CA ARG A 109 -6.53 4.66 3.37
C ARG A 109 -8.03 4.47 3.51
N GLY A 110 -8.52 3.23 3.39
CA GLY A 110 -9.94 2.91 3.52
C GLY A 110 -10.47 3.03 4.94
N PHE A 111 -9.65 2.65 5.92
CA PHE A 111 -10.07 2.64 7.32
C PHE A 111 -9.37 3.72 8.15
N LEU A 112 -8.07 3.60 8.40
CA LEU A 112 -7.36 4.42 9.38
C LEU A 112 -7.44 5.91 9.04
N LEU A 113 -7.05 6.29 7.81
CA LEU A 113 -7.09 7.68 7.35
C LEU A 113 -8.49 8.26 7.50
N LYS A 114 -9.51 7.59 6.99
CA LYS A 114 -10.89 8.09 7.02
C LYS A 114 -11.41 8.26 8.45
N ARG A 115 -11.16 7.28 9.33
CA ARG A 115 -11.64 7.38 10.74
C ARG A 115 -10.94 8.46 11.52
N LEU A 116 -9.64 8.65 11.29
CA LEU A 116 -8.90 9.74 11.90
C LEU A 116 -9.32 11.10 11.32
N GLN A 117 -9.55 11.16 10.00
CA GLN A 117 -9.98 12.39 9.32
C GLN A 117 -11.36 12.88 9.80
N ASP A 118 -12.30 11.96 10.04
CA ASP A 118 -13.63 12.28 10.57
C ASP A 118 -13.53 12.99 11.93
N ARG A 119 -12.47 12.72 12.71
CA ARG A 119 -12.33 13.26 14.08
C ARG A 119 -11.33 14.43 14.17
N PHE A 120 -10.24 14.37 13.45
CA PHE A 120 -9.09 15.28 13.62
C PHE A 120 -8.81 16.16 12.39
N GLY A 121 -9.56 15.95 11.31
CA GLY A 121 -9.28 16.61 10.02
C GLY A 121 -8.18 15.89 9.23
N PHE A 122 -8.02 16.32 7.96
CA PHE A 122 -7.17 15.63 7.00
C PHE A 122 -5.68 15.60 7.36
N LEU A 123 -5.10 16.74 7.73
CA LEU A 123 -3.64 16.83 7.90
C LEU A 123 -3.12 15.93 9.04
N PRO A 124 -3.68 16.00 10.27
CA PRO A 124 -3.25 15.08 11.33
C PRO A 124 -3.52 13.61 10.99
N ALA A 125 -4.66 13.32 10.37
CA ALA A 125 -5.03 11.96 9.97
C ALA A 125 -4.04 11.39 8.96
N ASN A 126 -3.70 12.18 7.92
CA ASN A 126 -2.80 11.73 6.86
C ASN A 126 -1.35 11.58 7.36
N LEU A 127 -0.90 12.46 8.25
CA LEU A 127 0.41 12.32 8.90
C LEU A 127 0.46 11.06 9.77
N THR A 128 -0.56 10.82 10.61
CA THR A 128 -0.61 9.65 11.48
C THR A 128 -0.60 8.34 10.68
N GLN A 129 -1.47 8.22 9.65
CA GLN A 129 -1.47 7.02 8.83
C GLN A 129 -0.15 6.80 8.08
N ALA A 130 0.51 7.88 7.61
CA ALA A 130 1.79 7.80 6.93
C ALA A 130 2.90 7.35 7.88
N ILE A 131 2.94 7.87 9.10
CA ILE A 131 3.87 7.42 10.14
C ILE A 131 3.65 5.94 10.47
N CYS A 132 2.40 5.53 10.67
CA CYS A 132 2.09 4.13 10.93
C CYS A 132 2.49 3.23 9.74
N PHE A 133 2.26 3.68 8.50
CA PHE A 133 2.66 2.96 7.30
C PHE A 133 4.17 2.73 7.24
N GLY A 134 4.97 3.78 7.40
CA GLY A 134 6.43 3.65 7.44
C GLY A 134 6.93 2.82 8.64
N ALA A 135 6.31 2.97 9.82
CA ALA A 135 6.68 2.21 11.01
C ALA A 135 6.47 0.69 10.83
N VAL A 136 5.39 0.27 10.18
CA VAL A 136 5.17 -1.16 9.86
C VAL A 136 6.26 -1.69 8.96
N HIS A 137 6.67 -0.95 7.92
CA HIS A 137 7.80 -1.32 7.06
C HIS A 137 9.11 -1.40 7.84
N GLY A 138 9.34 -0.47 8.78
CA GLY A 138 10.50 -0.53 9.69
C GLY A 138 10.49 -1.77 10.58
N LEU A 139 9.34 -2.19 11.09
CA LEU A 139 9.21 -3.41 11.89
C LEU A 139 9.50 -4.67 11.05
N LEU A 140 9.05 -4.72 9.81
CA LEU A 140 9.36 -5.83 8.89
C LEU A 140 10.86 -5.93 8.59
N LEU A 141 11.58 -4.81 8.60
CA LEU A 141 13.02 -4.73 8.36
C LEU A 141 13.86 -4.74 9.65
N ALA A 142 13.26 -4.89 10.83
CA ALA A 142 13.99 -4.82 12.10
C ALA A 142 15.10 -5.88 12.24
N GLY A 143 15.00 -7.00 11.50
CA GLY A 143 16.03 -8.04 11.43
C GLY A 143 17.15 -7.77 10.40
N ALA A 144 17.09 -6.70 9.62
CA ALA A 144 18.02 -6.40 8.53
C ALA A 144 19.44 -6.02 8.95
N GLY A 145 19.69 -5.85 10.25
CA GLY A 145 21.02 -5.57 10.81
C GLY A 145 21.57 -4.15 10.57
N ASN A 146 21.03 -3.39 9.62
CA ASN A 146 21.48 -2.03 9.33
C ASN A 146 20.38 -1.01 9.66
N TRP A 147 20.44 -0.44 10.86
CA TRP A 147 19.44 0.51 11.35
C TRP A 147 19.32 1.79 10.49
N LEU A 148 20.43 2.24 9.86
CA LEU A 148 20.40 3.42 9.00
C LEU A 148 19.63 3.16 7.71
N VAL A 149 19.84 2.00 7.08
CA VAL A 149 19.06 1.58 5.91
C VAL A 149 17.59 1.44 6.29
N THR A 150 17.29 0.80 7.41
CA THR A 150 15.92 0.69 7.92
C THR A 150 15.27 2.06 8.11
N LEU A 151 15.97 3.02 8.72
CA LEU A 151 15.48 4.38 8.91
C LEU A 151 15.19 5.08 7.58
N ILE A 152 16.08 4.96 6.60
CA ILE A 152 15.88 5.53 5.25
C ILE A 152 14.62 4.95 4.61
N ILE A 153 14.42 3.62 4.68
CA ILE A 153 13.22 2.98 4.14
C ILE A 153 11.97 3.47 4.86
N VAL A 154 11.97 3.53 6.19
CA VAL A 154 10.85 4.08 6.98
C VAL A 154 10.46 5.48 6.50
N LEU A 155 11.45 6.35 6.30
CA LEU A 155 11.20 7.72 5.84
C LEU A 155 10.65 7.75 4.40
N ILE A 156 11.16 6.91 3.50
CA ILE A 156 10.65 6.76 2.13
C ILE A 156 9.20 6.29 2.16
N GLU A 157 8.89 5.24 2.92
CA GLU A 157 7.54 4.69 3.02
C GLU A 157 6.56 5.66 3.69
N MET A 158 7.01 6.45 4.66
CA MET A 158 6.20 7.55 5.23
C MET A 158 5.83 8.59 4.16
N VAL A 159 6.78 8.99 3.31
CA VAL A 159 6.53 9.97 2.23
C VAL A 159 5.59 9.37 1.19
N ILE A 160 5.82 8.13 0.76
CA ILE A 160 4.91 7.40 -0.15
C ILE A 160 3.53 7.30 0.48
N GLY A 161 3.46 6.89 1.74
CA GLY A 161 2.23 6.79 2.52
C GLY A 161 1.44 8.08 2.55
N TYR A 162 2.10 9.20 2.81
CA TYR A 162 1.50 10.53 2.80
C TYR A 162 0.97 10.91 1.41
N CYS A 163 1.75 10.68 0.36
CA CYS A 163 1.36 10.98 -1.02
C CYS A 163 0.11 10.18 -1.47
N LEU A 164 0.08 8.88 -1.17
CA LEU A 164 -1.06 8.02 -1.49
C LEU A 164 -2.33 8.45 -0.72
N GLY A 165 -2.21 8.81 0.56
CA GLY A 165 -3.33 9.33 1.34
C GLY A 165 -3.83 10.67 0.81
N TRP A 166 -2.93 11.54 0.37
CA TRP A 166 -3.29 12.81 -0.26
C TRP A 166 -3.99 12.60 -1.61
N LEU A 167 -3.50 11.69 -2.45
CA LEU A 167 -4.15 11.32 -3.71
C LEU A 167 -5.55 10.75 -3.46
N ASN A 168 -5.68 9.84 -2.48
CA ASN A 168 -6.95 9.24 -2.12
C ASN A 168 -7.99 10.28 -1.75
N GLU A 169 -7.70 11.12 -0.76
CA GLU A 169 -8.71 12.05 -0.20
C GLU A 169 -8.84 13.36 -0.99
N ARG A 170 -7.74 13.94 -1.48
CA ARG A 170 -7.74 15.27 -2.09
C ARG A 170 -7.88 15.25 -3.61
N ARG A 171 -7.62 14.11 -4.26
CA ARG A 171 -7.66 13.98 -5.72
C ARG A 171 -8.68 12.97 -6.22
N SER A 172 -8.97 11.93 -5.43
CA SER A 172 -9.87 10.86 -5.84
C SER A 172 -11.19 10.86 -5.07
N GLY A 173 -11.46 11.90 -4.27
CA GLY A 173 -12.69 12.04 -3.49
C GLY A 173 -12.89 10.90 -2.48
N GLY A 174 -11.81 10.29 -1.99
CA GLY A 174 -11.81 9.16 -1.07
C GLY A 174 -11.95 7.79 -1.75
N SER A 175 -11.80 7.72 -3.09
CA SER A 175 -11.80 6.44 -3.82
C SER A 175 -10.48 5.70 -3.63
N LEU A 176 -10.53 4.42 -3.25
CA LEU A 176 -9.34 3.58 -3.10
C LEU A 176 -8.69 3.19 -4.44
N TYR A 177 -9.44 3.18 -5.54
CA TYR A 177 -8.92 2.67 -6.81
C TYR A 177 -7.68 3.40 -7.31
N THR A 178 -7.61 4.72 -7.10
CA THR A 178 -6.45 5.52 -7.55
C THR A 178 -5.20 5.21 -6.72
N SER A 179 -5.30 5.28 -5.39
CA SER A 179 -4.16 5.00 -4.51
C SER A 179 -3.73 3.54 -4.61
N TRP A 180 -4.67 2.60 -4.67
CA TRP A 180 -4.39 1.17 -4.88
C TRP A 180 -3.67 0.90 -6.21
N GLY A 181 -4.15 1.47 -7.32
CA GLY A 181 -3.50 1.30 -8.62
C GLY A 181 -2.06 1.83 -8.65
N ILE A 182 -1.82 2.99 -8.03
CA ILE A 182 -0.49 3.57 -7.92
C ILE A 182 0.40 2.73 -7.00
N HIS A 183 -0.10 2.32 -5.84
CA HIS A 183 0.62 1.46 -4.91
C HIS A 183 1.01 0.12 -5.56
N ALA A 184 0.08 -0.54 -6.25
CA ALA A 184 0.36 -1.76 -7.00
C ALA A 184 1.43 -1.54 -8.08
N LEU A 185 1.44 -0.37 -8.73
CA LEU A 185 2.49 -0.02 -9.69
C LEU A 185 3.86 0.11 -9.01
N LEU A 186 3.95 0.78 -7.85
CA LEU A 186 5.20 0.90 -7.09
C LEU A 186 5.75 -0.48 -6.70
N ASN A 187 4.90 -1.33 -6.14
CA ASN A 187 5.29 -2.69 -5.77
C ASN A 187 5.65 -3.56 -6.98
N THR A 188 5.03 -3.30 -8.14
CA THR A 188 5.38 -3.99 -9.39
C THR A 188 6.82 -3.67 -9.82
N VAL A 189 7.27 -2.42 -9.66
CA VAL A 189 8.67 -2.06 -9.96
C VAL A 189 9.64 -2.88 -9.08
N SER A 190 9.38 -2.96 -7.79
CA SER A 190 10.20 -3.74 -6.84
C SER A 190 10.21 -5.24 -7.20
N ALA A 191 9.03 -5.80 -7.53
CA ALA A 191 8.92 -7.20 -7.90
C ALA A 191 9.60 -7.52 -9.25
N LEU A 192 9.53 -6.60 -10.22
CA LEU A 192 10.24 -6.76 -11.51
C LEU A 192 11.75 -6.75 -11.32
N ILE A 193 12.29 -5.88 -10.46
CA ILE A 193 13.71 -5.92 -10.11
C ILE A 193 14.05 -7.31 -9.57
N ALA A 194 13.33 -7.80 -8.57
CA ALA A 194 13.60 -9.11 -7.96
C ALA A 194 13.49 -10.29 -8.96
N LEU A 195 12.55 -10.25 -9.90
CA LEU A 195 12.35 -11.32 -10.89
C LEU A 195 13.56 -11.53 -11.80
N PHE A 196 14.34 -10.47 -12.08
CA PHE A 196 15.43 -10.49 -13.03
C PHE A 196 16.82 -10.25 -12.42
N THR A 197 16.92 -10.05 -11.12
CA THR A 197 18.16 -9.98 -10.33
C THR A 197 18.28 -11.17 -9.39
#